data_b1722ea2f66a78c0bf2efb677f32da1e
#
_entry.id   b1722ea2f66a78c0bf2efb677f32da1e
#
_cell.length_a   1.000
_cell.length_b   1.000
_cell.length_c   1.000
_cell.angle_alpha   90.00
_cell.angle_beta   90.00
_cell.angle_gamma   90.00
#
_symmetry.space_group_name_H-M   'P 1'
#
loop_
_entity.id
_entity.type
_entity.pdbx_description
1 polymer ?
#
loop_
_entity_poly.entity_id
_entity_poly.type
_entity_poly.pdbx_seq_one_letter_code
_entity_poly.pdbx_strand_id
1 'polypeptide(L)'
;NPAWYFGRNVVSKTVKVLDNSVFGFKELAGCKIFLKEHQLRTIMRCLQEKNCRVMLADEVGMGKTIEAASVLKVYTIHNSNKRVLIAVPRPLVAQWRVELLIKFEIIPGNNVNDNYVELIAEEDIEKYINSRWDFVIADEAHKLLANKSLYTYFHSLSKRSENILLLSATPVQQKKEAYLALLQLIMPDKYDQFSIEDFQTLVEKQKSITKSTYLVLQDFDDYIDNIADTLENDENPLENDDCTDLFDDIQNGLRRISRLIEDEGFDKVLLEINLKSEDYGKGAIQEALL
;
A
#
# COMPACT_ATOMS: atom_id res chain seq x y z
N ASN A 1 7.15 45.33 6.81
CA ASN A 1 6.66 45.07 5.48
C ASN A 1 5.56 43.96 5.51
N PRO A 2 4.31 44.27 5.15
CA PRO A 2 3.18 43.31 5.20
C PRO A 2 3.41 42.01 4.42
N ALA A 3 4.06 42.11 3.25
CA ALA A 3 4.36 40.93 2.43
C ALA A 3 5.33 39.98 3.13
N TRP A 4 6.32 40.47 3.83
CA TRP A 4 7.26 39.65 4.62
C TRP A 4 6.55 38.96 5.79
N TYR A 5 5.68 39.67 6.49
CA TYR A 5 4.89 39.11 7.59
C TYR A 5 3.92 38.05 7.12
N PHE A 6 3.26 38.28 6.00
CA PHE A 6 2.36 37.31 5.37
C PHE A 6 3.13 36.07 4.91
N GLY A 7 4.25 36.24 4.23
CA GLY A 7 5.11 35.14 3.77
C GLY A 7 5.60 34.27 4.95
N ARG A 8 6.06 34.94 6.05
CA ARG A 8 6.47 34.23 7.27
C ARG A 8 5.33 33.44 7.93
N ASN A 9 4.12 33.98 7.95
CA ASN A 9 2.97 33.31 8.52
C ASN A 9 2.54 32.11 7.67
N VAL A 10 2.57 32.22 6.34
CA VAL A 10 2.29 31.12 5.42
C VAL A 10 3.32 30.01 5.61
N VAL A 11 4.61 30.35 5.60
CA VAL A 11 5.69 29.36 5.82
C VAL A 11 5.56 28.72 7.20
N SER A 12 5.32 29.49 8.27
CA SER A 12 5.15 28.95 9.62
C SER A 12 3.94 28.02 9.74
N LYS A 13 2.80 28.35 9.09
CA LYS A 13 1.62 27.47 9.08
C LYS A 13 1.88 26.22 8.26
N THR A 14 2.55 26.35 7.11
CA THR A 14 2.91 25.20 6.26
C THR A 14 3.85 24.25 7.00
N VAL A 15 4.88 24.78 7.67
CA VAL A 15 5.79 23.99 8.50
C VAL A 15 5.04 23.29 9.64
N LYS A 16 4.11 23.97 10.33
CA LYS A 16 3.30 23.35 11.39
C LYS A 16 2.39 22.23 10.85
N VAL A 17 1.81 22.41 9.67
CA VAL A 17 1.01 21.35 9.02
C VAL A 17 1.89 20.15 8.65
N LEU A 18 3.10 20.41 8.12
CA LEU A 18 4.07 19.37 7.80
C LEU A 18 4.64 18.70 9.06
N ASP A 19 4.92 19.45 10.13
CA ASP A 19 5.38 18.91 11.43
C ASP A 19 4.31 18.04 12.11
N ASN A 20 3.03 18.38 11.93
CA ASN A 20 1.92 17.58 12.42
C ASN A 20 1.58 16.40 11.49
N SER A 21 2.19 16.32 10.30
CA SER A 21 2.01 15.16 9.43
C SER A 21 2.78 13.96 10.00
N VAL A 22 2.06 12.94 10.40
CA VAL A 22 2.57 11.69 10.99
C VAL A 22 3.49 10.91 10.02
N PHE A 23 3.65 11.36 8.76
CA PHE A 23 4.12 10.55 7.65
C PHE A 23 5.38 11.07 6.93
N GLY A 24 6.18 11.90 7.57
CA GLY A 24 7.49 12.28 7.02
C GLY A 24 7.46 13.23 5.84
N PHE A 25 6.37 13.95 5.57
CA PHE A 25 6.33 14.92 4.48
C PHE A 25 7.20 16.14 4.70
N LYS A 26 7.50 16.48 5.95
CA LYS A 26 8.45 17.56 6.27
C LYS A 26 9.85 17.25 5.74
N GLU A 27 10.25 15.99 5.74
CA GLU A 27 11.54 15.50 5.24
C GLU A 27 11.65 15.65 3.72
N LEU A 28 10.52 15.69 3.03
CA LEU A 28 10.44 15.88 1.58
C LEU A 28 10.29 17.36 1.17
N ALA A 29 10.04 18.26 2.12
CA ALA A 29 9.85 19.69 1.82
C ALA A 29 11.08 20.35 1.19
N GLY A 30 12.28 19.82 1.42
CA GLY A 30 13.53 20.26 0.79
C GLY A 30 13.84 19.62 -0.54
N CYS A 31 13.09 18.61 -0.95
CA CYS A 31 13.32 17.87 -2.19
C CYS A 31 12.78 18.65 -3.41
N LYS A 32 13.48 18.54 -4.54
CA LYS A 32 13.07 19.19 -5.80
C LYS A 32 12.08 18.31 -6.58
N ILE A 33 10.96 18.00 -5.94
CA ILE A 33 9.91 17.14 -6.48
C ILE A 33 8.55 17.81 -6.38
N PHE A 34 7.64 17.37 -7.25
CA PHE A 34 6.24 17.73 -7.18
C PHE A 34 5.44 16.42 -7.08
N LEU A 35 4.88 16.17 -5.90
CA LEU A 35 4.13 14.94 -5.63
C LEU A 35 2.67 15.09 -6.00
N LYS A 36 2.15 14.09 -6.71
CA LYS A 36 0.72 13.94 -6.98
C LYS A 36 0.03 13.23 -5.81
N GLU A 37 -1.28 13.38 -5.71
CA GLU A 37 -2.06 12.81 -4.60
C GLU A 37 -1.88 11.29 -4.45
N HIS A 38 -1.92 10.53 -5.55
CA HIS A 38 -1.70 9.07 -5.50
C HIS A 38 -0.31 8.72 -4.99
N GLN A 39 0.74 9.47 -5.38
CA GLN A 39 2.11 9.27 -4.92
C GLN A 39 2.23 9.53 -3.40
N LEU A 40 1.56 10.58 -2.90
CA LEU A 40 1.50 10.85 -1.48
C LEU A 40 0.88 9.69 -0.70
N ARG A 41 -0.25 9.15 -1.17
CA ARG A 41 -0.91 7.98 -0.57
C ARG A 41 0.00 6.75 -0.56
N THR A 42 0.71 6.50 -1.65
CA THR A 42 1.66 5.39 -1.79
C THR A 42 2.82 5.53 -0.79
N ILE A 43 3.45 6.72 -0.73
CA ILE A 43 4.54 7.01 0.21
C ILE A 43 4.08 6.84 1.65
N MET A 44 2.91 7.40 2.00
CA MET A 44 2.30 7.25 3.33
C MET A 44 2.16 5.78 3.70
N ARG A 45 1.60 4.96 2.81
CA ARG A 45 1.42 3.53 3.04
C ARG A 45 2.74 2.81 3.28
N CYS A 46 3.78 3.13 2.52
CA CYS A 46 5.11 2.56 2.71
C CYS A 46 5.75 2.92 4.07
N LEU A 47 5.41 4.09 4.62
CA LEU A 47 5.97 4.61 5.87
C LEU A 47 5.14 4.27 7.12
N GLN A 48 3.88 3.85 6.96
CA GLN A 48 2.99 3.50 8.08
C GLN A 48 3.39 2.19 8.76
N GLU A 49 3.90 1.25 7.99
CA GLU A 49 4.28 -0.06 8.50
C GLU A 49 5.63 0.01 9.23
N LYS A 50 5.78 -0.81 10.27
CA LYS A 50 7.07 -0.91 10.99
C LYS A 50 8.22 -1.25 10.06
N ASN A 51 7.97 -2.13 9.10
CA ASN A 51 8.90 -2.53 8.06
C ASN A 51 8.25 -2.33 6.70
N CYS A 52 8.90 -1.57 5.83
CA CYS A 52 8.44 -1.37 4.46
C CYS A 52 8.70 -2.64 3.63
N ARG A 53 7.68 -3.49 3.46
CA ARG A 53 7.75 -4.67 2.59
C ARG A 53 6.61 -4.60 1.56
N VAL A 54 6.84 -3.83 0.50
CA VAL A 54 5.80 -3.38 -0.44
C VAL A 54 6.26 -3.56 -1.89
N MET A 55 5.31 -3.81 -2.79
CA MET A 55 5.49 -3.72 -4.23
C MET A 55 4.67 -2.55 -4.78
N LEU A 56 5.33 -1.64 -5.50
CA LEU A 56 4.71 -0.60 -6.30
C LEU A 56 4.49 -1.13 -7.71
N ALA A 57 3.23 -1.39 -8.05
CA ALA A 57 2.84 -2.05 -9.30
C ALA A 57 2.04 -1.13 -10.24
N ASP A 58 2.37 0.16 -10.24
CA ASP A 58 1.71 1.16 -11.06
C ASP A 58 2.21 1.12 -12.52
N GLU A 59 1.44 1.71 -13.43
CA GLU A 59 1.81 1.83 -14.84
C GLU A 59 3.13 2.60 -15.05
N VAL A 60 3.72 2.41 -16.24
CA VAL A 60 4.93 3.15 -16.65
C VAL A 60 4.64 4.64 -16.65
N GLY A 61 5.56 5.45 -16.12
CA GLY A 61 5.43 6.91 -16.12
C GLY A 61 4.63 7.48 -14.94
N MET A 62 4.07 6.67 -14.05
CA MET A 62 3.35 7.16 -12.86
C MET A 62 4.28 7.70 -11.77
N GLY A 63 5.59 7.54 -11.91
CA GLY A 63 6.58 8.14 -11.02
C GLY A 63 7.06 7.23 -9.88
N LYS A 64 7.04 5.91 -10.05
CA LYS A 64 7.52 4.93 -9.06
C LYS A 64 8.93 5.23 -8.52
N THR A 65 9.84 5.68 -9.39
CA THR A 65 11.19 6.13 -8.98
C THR A 65 11.13 7.26 -7.96
N ILE A 66 10.24 8.23 -8.16
CA ILE A 66 10.05 9.37 -7.23
C ILE A 66 9.46 8.88 -5.91
N GLU A 67 8.47 7.99 -5.95
CA GLU A 67 7.90 7.38 -4.74
C GLU A 67 8.94 6.61 -3.95
N ALA A 68 9.69 5.73 -4.60
CA ALA A 68 10.74 4.94 -3.96
C ALA A 68 11.87 5.82 -3.38
N ALA A 69 12.31 6.83 -4.12
CA ALA A 69 13.32 7.77 -3.64
C ALA A 69 12.80 8.65 -2.50
N SER A 70 11.50 8.98 -2.49
CA SER A 70 10.86 9.68 -1.37
C SER A 70 10.83 8.83 -0.10
N VAL A 71 10.43 7.56 -0.22
CA VAL A 71 10.48 6.60 0.90
C VAL A 71 11.91 6.44 1.42
N LEU A 72 12.88 6.30 0.52
CA LEU A 72 14.30 6.21 0.88
C LEU A 72 14.77 7.48 1.62
N LYS A 73 14.42 8.68 1.14
CA LYS A 73 14.80 9.96 1.78
C LYS A 73 14.29 10.02 3.21
N VAL A 74 13.01 9.72 3.43
CA VAL A 74 12.41 9.70 4.76
C VAL A 74 13.08 8.64 5.63
N TYR A 75 13.30 7.42 5.09
CA TYR A 75 13.97 6.35 5.80
C TYR A 75 15.36 6.75 6.29
N THR A 76 16.18 7.41 5.45
CA THR A 76 17.53 7.85 5.82
C THR A 76 17.56 8.97 6.85
N ILE A 77 16.49 9.74 6.99
CA ILE A 77 16.38 10.80 8.01
C ILE A 77 15.96 10.22 9.37
N HIS A 78 15.04 9.25 9.37
CA HIS A 78 14.53 8.64 10.60
C HIS A 78 15.39 7.50 11.15
N ASN A 79 16.36 7.02 10.39
CA ASN A 79 17.25 5.94 10.79
C ASN A 79 18.71 6.37 10.69
N SER A 80 19.57 5.73 11.49
CA SER A 80 21.02 5.91 11.44
C SER A 80 21.73 4.57 11.43
N ASN A 81 22.96 4.54 10.90
CA ASN A 81 23.80 3.36 10.79
C ASN A 81 23.15 2.19 10.01
N LYS A 82 22.27 2.52 9.06
CA LYS A 82 21.61 1.56 8.17
C LYS A 82 22.29 1.47 6.82
N ARG A 83 22.15 0.33 6.17
CA ARG A 83 22.66 0.09 4.82
C ARG A 83 21.52 -0.15 3.85
N VAL A 84 21.50 0.62 2.78
CA VAL A 84 20.49 0.56 1.73
C VAL A 84 21.11 0.14 0.42
N LEU A 85 20.53 -0.86 -0.23
CA LEU A 85 20.91 -1.33 -1.55
C LEU A 85 19.80 -1.02 -2.55
N ILE A 86 20.15 -0.32 -3.62
CA ILE A 86 19.25 -0.05 -4.74
C ILE A 86 19.80 -0.81 -5.95
N ALA A 87 19.04 -1.78 -6.41
CA ALA A 87 19.39 -2.59 -7.57
C ALA A 87 18.42 -2.31 -8.72
N VAL A 88 18.97 -1.89 -9.85
CA VAL A 88 18.17 -1.47 -11.01
C VAL A 88 18.75 -2.08 -12.29
N PRO A 89 17.96 -2.22 -13.37
CA PRO A 89 18.49 -2.57 -14.67
C PRO A 89 19.65 -1.65 -15.07
N ARG A 90 20.71 -2.20 -15.63
CA ARG A 90 21.94 -1.45 -16.01
C ARG A 90 21.68 -0.15 -16.78
N PRO A 91 20.73 -0.09 -17.75
CA PRO A 91 20.43 1.16 -18.46
C PRO A 91 19.86 2.26 -17.56
N LEU A 92 19.23 1.90 -16.45
CA LEU A 92 18.58 2.84 -15.52
C LEU A 92 19.52 3.37 -14.43
N VAL A 93 20.71 2.78 -14.25
CA VAL A 93 21.66 3.18 -13.18
C VAL A 93 22.02 4.67 -13.28
N ALA A 94 22.33 5.17 -14.48
CA ALA A 94 22.67 6.57 -14.66
C ALA A 94 21.49 7.50 -14.35
N GLN A 95 20.28 7.14 -14.79
CA GLN A 95 19.06 7.90 -14.51
C GLN A 95 18.79 7.95 -13.00
N TRP A 96 18.79 6.82 -12.31
CA TRP A 96 18.61 6.73 -10.86
C TRP A 96 19.61 7.59 -10.10
N ARG A 97 20.90 7.53 -10.49
CA ARG A 97 21.96 8.35 -9.88
C ARG A 97 21.68 9.85 -9.99
N VAL A 98 21.27 10.29 -11.17
CA VAL A 98 20.94 11.69 -11.44
C VAL A 98 19.70 12.13 -10.65
N GLU A 99 18.64 11.32 -10.64
CA GLU A 99 17.42 11.63 -9.90
C GLU A 99 17.65 11.69 -8.39
N LEU A 100 18.36 10.72 -7.82
CA LEU A 100 18.72 10.72 -6.40
C LEU A 100 19.52 11.96 -6.01
N LEU A 101 20.53 12.33 -6.84
CA LEU A 101 21.38 13.49 -6.58
C LEU A 101 20.59 14.80 -6.68
N ILE A 102 19.91 15.01 -7.82
CA ILE A 102 19.34 16.32 -8.13
C ILE A 102 18.07 16.58 -7.31
N LYS A 103 17.22 15.56 -7.15
CA LYS A 103 15.89 15.72 -6.52
C LYS A 103 15.93 15.49 -5.01
N PHE A 104 16.77 14.59 -4.52
CA PHE A 104 16.77 14.15 -3.12
C PHE A 104 18.07 14.43 -2.37
N GLU A 105 19.10 14.93 -3.05
CA GLU A 105 20.43 15.17 -2.47
C GLU A 105 21.05 13.90 -1.87
N ILE A 106 20.79 12.74 -2.51
CA ILE A 106 21.35 11.45 -2.14
C ILE A 106 22.45 11.09 -3.15
N ILE A 107 23.68 10.85 -2.64
CA ILE A 107 24.83 10.45 -3.46
C ILE A 107 25.13 8.99 -3.17
N PRO A 108 24.75 8.04 -4.07
CA PRO A 108 25.08 6.63 -3.89
C PRO A 108 26.58 6.37 -3.83
N GLY A 109 27.00 5.43 -2.99
CA GLY A 109 28.39 5.14 -2.66
C GLY A 109 28.93 5.96 -1.50
N ASN A 110 28.12 6.86 -0.93
CA ASN A 110 28.47 7.69 0.22
C ASN A 110 27.46 7.53 1.37
N ASN A 111 27.83 8.03 2.54
CA ASN A 111 26.91 8.12 3.66
C ASN A 111 25.93 9.28 3.49
N VAL A 112 24.66 9.00 3.78
CA VAL A 112 23.55 9.97 3.77
C VAL A 112 22.88 9.90 5.13
N ASN A 113 22.96 10.96 5.93
CA ASN A 113 22.44 10.99 7.31
C ASN A 113 22.91 9.75 8.12
N ASP A 114 24.23 9.50 8.13
CA ASP A 114 24.88 8.35 8.76
C ASP A 114 24.47 6.97 8.20
N ASN A 115 23.72 6.91 7.10
CA ASN A 115 23.35 5.66 6.43
C ASN A 115 24.16 5.50 5.15
N TYR A 116 24.57 4.27 4.82
CA TYR A 116 25.27 3.96 3.58
C TYR A 116 24.25 3.55 2.50
N VAL A 117 24.23 4.29 1.39
CA VAL A 117 23.34 4.01 0.25
C VAL A 117 24.18 3.56 -0.95
N GLU A 118 23.93 2.38 -1.47
CA GLU A 118 24.58 1.82 -2.66
C GLU A 118 23.59 1.70 -3.81
N LEU A 119 24.02 2.04 -5.02
CA LEU A 119 23.25 1.89 -6.26
C LEU A 119 24.04 1.03 -7.24
N ILE A 120 23.47 -0.10 -7.61
CA ILE A 120 24.08 -1.09 -8.47
C ILE A 120 23.23 -1.43 -9.69
N ALA A 121 23.86 -2.00 -10.70
CA ALA A 121 23.13 -2.77 -11.70
C ALA A 121 22.70 -4.12 -11.12
N GLU A 122 21.47 -4.57 -11.41
CA GLU A 122 20.92 -5.81 -10.86
C GLU A 122 21.79 -7.03 -11.16
N GLU A 123 22.48 -7.05 -12.29
CA GLU A 123 23.38 -8.14 -12.69
C GLU A 123 24.63 -8.25 -11.80
N ASP A 124 25.00 -7.18 -11.09
CA ASP A 124 26.14 -7.16 -10.17
C ASP A 124 25.78 -7.60 -8.74
N ILE A 125 24.53 -7.98 -8.48
CA ILE A 125 23.97 -8.28 -7.15
C ILE A 125 24.79 -9.36 -6.39
N GLU A 126 25.38 -10.32 -7.10
CA GLU A 126 26.18 -11.40 -6.52
C GLU A 126 27.28 -10.89 -5.60
N LYS A 127 27.90 -9.76 -5.94
CA LYS A 127 28.97 -9.13 -5.16
C LYS A 127 28.50 -8.61 -3.80
N TYR A 128 27.21 -8.42 -3.64
CA TYR A 128 26.56 -7.75 -2.50
C TYR A 128 25.76 -8.68 -1.59
N ILE A 129 25.53 -9.94 -2.00
CA ILE A 129 24.71 -10.90 -1.26
C ILE A 129 25.29 -11.26 0.11
N ASN A 130 26.60 -11.19 0.30
CA ASN A 130 27.24 -11.53 1.58
C ASN A 130 27.25 -10.36 2.58
N SER A 131 26.88 -9.17 2.14
CA SER A 131 26.75 -8.00 3.00
C SER A 131 25.36 -7.95 3.65
N ARG A 132 25.29 -7.33 4.83
CA ARG A 132 24.02 -7.02 5.46
C ARG A 132 23.43 -5.76 4.83
N TRP A 133 22.17 -5.83 4.46
CA TRP A 133 21.38 -4.71 3.96
C TRP A 133 20.10 -4.61 4.77
N ASP A 134 19.82 -3.44 5.33
CA ASP A 134 18.64 -3.20 6.13
C ASP A 134 17.43 -2.84 5.25
N PHE A 135 17.69 -2.23 4.09
CA PHE A 135 16.68 -1.90 3.10
C PHE A 135 17.17 -2.26 1.69
N VAL A 136 16.38 -3.00 0.94
CA VAL A 136 16.65 -3.34 -0.47
C VAL A 136 15.53 -2.80 -1.34
N ILE A 137 15.90 -2.04 -2.36
CA ILE A 137 15.01 -1.51 -3.39
C ILE A 137 15.38 -2.17 -4.71
N ALA A 138 14.41 -2.76 -5.41
CA ALA A 138 14.62 -3.35 -6.73
C ALA A 138 13.66 -2.73 -7.75
N ASP A 139 14.21 -2.13 -8.80
CA ASP A 139 13.44 -1.60 -9.91
C ASP A 139 13.22 -2.66 -10.99
N GLU A 140 12.11 -2.58 -11.71
CA GLU A 140 11.69 -3.53 -12.74
C GLU A 140 11.71 -4.99 -12.25
N ALA A 141 11.25 -5.21 -11.01
CA ALA A 141 11.34 -6.48 -10.31
C ALA A 141 10.79 -7.69 -11.08
N HIS A 142 9.88 -7.48 -12.03
CA HIS A 142 9.39 -8.54 -12.92
C HIS A 142 10.51 -9.17 -13.78
N LYS A 143 11.60 -8.45 -14.07
CA LYS A 143 12.75 -8.96 -14.83
C LYS A 143 13.56 -9.99 -14.03
N LEU A 144 13.55 -9.89 -12.70
CA LEU A 144 14.22 -10.86 -11.83
C LEU A 144 13.71 -12.29 -12.07
N LEU A 145 12.43 -12.41 -12.44
CA LEU A 145 11.79 -13.71 -12.68
C LEU A 145 12.31 -14.41 -13.95
N ALA A 146 12.87 -13.65 -14.88
CA ALA A 146 13.44 -14.21 -16.11
C ALA A 146 14.82 -14.86 -15.89
N ASN A 147 15.50 -14.54 -14.75
CA ASN A 147 16.82 -15.05 -14.43
C ASN A 147 16.82 -15.73 -13.05
N LYS A 148 16.87 -17.05 -13.04
CA LYS A 148 16.80 -17.86 -11.81
C LYS A 148 17.89 -17.50 -10.80
N SER A 149 19.11 -17.19 -11.25
CA SER A 149 20.22 -16.80 -10.35
C SER A 149 19.93 -15.46 -9.68
N LEU A 150 19.52 -14.46 -10.46
CA LEU A 150 19.15 -13.15 -9.91
C LEU A 150 17.99 -13.28 -8.90
N TYR A 151 16.95 -14.04 -9.24
CA TYR A 151 15.86 -14.30 -8.32
C TYR A 151 16.36 -14.90 -7.00
N THR A 152 17.23 -15.92 -7.06
CA THR A 152 17.76 -16.59 -5.87
C THR A 152 18.57 -15.63 -5.00
N TYR A 153 19.36 -14.75 -5.61
CA TYR A 153 20.14 -13.74 -4.88
C TYR A 153 19.21 -12.73 -4.18
N PHE A 154 18.23 -12.19 -4.89
CA PHE A 154 17.26 -11.27 -4.30
C PHE A 154 16.43 -11.92 -3.20
N HIS A 155 16.01 -13.17 -3.38
CA HIS A 155 15.28 -13.91 -2.35
C HIS A 155 16.13 -14.11 -1.08
N SER A 156 17.42 -14.44 -1.24
CA SER A 156 18.36 -14.52 -0.11
C SER A 156 18.55 -13.18 0.59
N LEU A 157 18.61 -12.07 -0.14
CA LEU A 157 18.70 -10.73 0.44
C LEU A 157 17.39 -10.38 1.16
N SER A 158 16.23 -10.67 0.56
CA SER A 158 14.94 -10.39 1.17
C SER A 158 14.76 -11.06 2.53
N LYS A 159 15.19 -12.32 2.67
CA LYS A 159 15.14 -13.04 3.95
C LYS A 159 15.96 -12.40 5.07
N ARG A 160 16.97 -11.61 4.70
CA ARG A 160 17.90 -11.00 5.68
C ARG A 160 17.71 -9.51 5.87
N SER A 161 16.86 -8.89 5.03
CA SER A 161 16.59 -7.46 5.05
C SER A 161 15.29 -7.16 5.78
N GLU A 162 15.28 -6.10 6.58
CA GLU A 162 14.08 -5.64 7.29
C GLU A 162 13.06 -5.05 6.31
N ASN A 163 13.55 -4.30 5.32
CA ASN A 163 12.72 -3.55 4.39
C ASN A 163 12.99 -3.98 2.95
N ILE A 164 11.93 -4.16 2.17
CA ILE A 164 11.96 -4.51 0.75
C ILE A 164 10.97 -3.65 0.00
N LEU A 165 11.44 -2.96 -1.02
CA LEU A 165 10.60 -2.19 -1.92
C LEU A 165 10.84 -2.64 -3.36
N LEU A 166 9.86 -3.28 -3.95
CA LEU A 166 9.89 -3.73 -5.34
C LEU A 166 9.12 -2.75 -6.22
N LEU A 167 9.70 -2.33 -7.33
CA LEU A 167 9.03 -1.52 -8.35
C LEU A 167 8.81 -2.38 -9.59
N SER A 168 7.59 -2.38 -10.11
CA SER A 168 7.26 -3.09 -11.33
C SER A 168 6.27 -2.29 -12.17
N ALA A 169 6.53 -2.19 -13.46
CA ALA A 169 5.67 -1.49 -14.42
C ALA A 169 4.63 -2.40 -15.07
N THR A 170 4.77 -3.71 -14.92
CA THR A 170 3.90 -4.66 -15.59
C THR A 170 2.91 -5.23 -14.58
N PRO A 171 1.60 -5.24 -14.89
CA PRO A 171 0.65 -5.96 -14.07
C PRO A 171 1.01 -7.45 -14.10
N VAL A 172 1.70 -7.90 -13.07
CA VAL A 172 2.10 -9.31 -12.86
C VAL A 172 0.87 -10.21 -12.68
N GLN A 173 -0.29 -9.58 -12.58
CA GLN A 173 -1.60 -10.23 -12.41
C GLN A 173 -1.97 -11.24 -13.51
N GLN A 174 -1.33 -11.17 -14.68
CA GLN A 174 -1.63 -12.09 -15.79
C GLN A 174 -1.04 -13.49 -15.62
N LYS A 175 0.02 -13.66 -14.80
CA LYS A 175 0.64 -14.97 -14.51
C LYS A 175 0.72 -15.16 -13.01
N LYS A 176 -0.11 -16.04 -12.47
CA LYS A 176 -0.22 -16.31 -11.03
C LYS A 176 1.12 -16.76 -10.43
N GLU A 177 1.92 -17.52 -11.18
CA GLU A 177 3.26 -17.98 -10.78
C GLU A 177 4.23 -16.81 -10.59
N ALA A 178 4.22 -15.87 -11.53
CA ALA A 178 5.07 -14.66 -11.44
C ALA A 178 4.67 -13.78 -10.25
N TYR A 179 3.37 -13.67 -10.00
CA TYR A 179 2.88 -12.89 -8.86
C TYR A 179 3.24 -13.55 -7.53
N LEU A 180 3.07 -14.86 -7.38
CA LEU A 180 3.52 -15.60 -6.20
C LEU A 180 5.01 -15.41 -5.97
N ALA A 181 5.84 -15.54 -7.01
CA ALA A 181 7.28 -15.36 -6.90
C ALA A 181 7.67 -13.95 -6.42
N LEU A 182 6.99 -12.89 -6.85
CA LEU A 182 7.21 -11.55 -6.31
C LEU A 182 6.73 -11.39 -4.86
N LEU A 183 5.63 -12.04 -4.48
CA LEU A 183 5.18 -12.06 -3.09
C LEU A 183 6.18 -12.81 -2.19
N GLN A 184 6.82 -13.87 -2.68
CA GLN A 184 7.90 -14.57 -1.97
C GLN A 184 9.13 -13.66 -1.76
N LEU A 185 9.41 -12.74 -2.70
CA LEU A 185 10.44 -11.72 -2.48
C LEU A 185 10.03 -10.67 -1.44
N ILE A 186 8.75 -10.33 -1.32
CA ILE A 186 8.27 -9.33 -0.36
C ILE A 186 8.13 -9.95 1.03
N MET A 187 7.47 -11.10 1.14
CA MET A 187 7.17 -11.79 2.41
C MET A 187 7.55 -13.27 2.32
N PRO A 188 8.85 -13.60 2.29
CA PRO A 188 9.30 -14.99 2.17
C PRO A 188 8.76 -15.88 3.30
N ASP A 189 8.75 -15.39 4.54
CA ASP A 189 8.26 -16.14 5.70
C ASP A 189 6.80 -16.59 5.56
N LYS A 190 6.00 -15.82 4.81
CA LYS A 190 4.59 -16.12 4.57
C LYS A 190 4.36 -16.96 3.32
N TYR A 191 5.05 -16.64 2.22
CA TYR A 191 4.69 -17.17 0.90
C TYR A 191 5.64 -18.26 0.38
N ASP A 192 6.80 -18.52 1.00
CA ASP A 192 7.73 -19.57 0.55
C ASP A 192 7.13 -20.98 0.63
N GLN A 193 6.21 -21.19 1.57
CA GLN A 193 5.56 -22.47 1.78
C GLN A 193 4.32 -22.70 0.91
N PHE A 194 3.87 -21.67 0.16
CA PHE A 194 2.69 -21.81 -0.70
C PHE A 194 3.04 -22.57 -1.99
N SER A 195 2.27 -23.62 -2.28
CA SER A 195 2.21 -24.17 -3.63
C SER A 195 1.48 -23.21 -4.56
N ILE A 196 1.59 -23.43 -5.87
CA ILE A 196 0.86 -22.61 -6.83
C ILE A 196 -0.66 -22.84 -6.72
N GLU A 197 -1.06 -24.05 -6.38
CA GLU A 197 -2.46 -24.45 -6.18
C GLU A 197 -3.06 -23.74 -4.96
N ASP A 198 -2.33 -23.75 -3.82
CA ASP A 198 -2.76 -23.05 -2.60
C ASP A 198 -2.90 -21.55 -2.86
N PHE A 199 -1.93 -20.97 -3.58
CA PHE A 199 -1.97 -19.56 -3.94
C PHE A 199 -3.14 -19.23 -4.89
N GLN A 200 -3.44 -20.10 -5.85
CA GLN A 200 -4.60 -19.93 -6.73
C GLN A 200 -5.90 -19.92 -5.93
N THR A 201 -6.05 -20.87 -5.00
CA THR A 201 -7.19 -20.95 -4.10
C THR A 201 -7.35 -19.69 -3.26
N LEU A 202 -6.24 -19.17 -2.71
CA LEU A 202 -6.24 -17.91 -1.95
C LEU A 202 -6.70 -16.72 -2.80
N VAL A 203 -6.19 -16.60 -4.04
CA VAL A 203 -6.55 -15.52 -4.96
C VAL A 203 -8.04 -15.60 -5.35
N GLU A 204 -8.58 -16.79 -5.57
CA GLU A 204 -9.99 -17.00 -5.89
C GLU A 204 -10.90 -16.67 -4.70
N LYS A 205 -10.49 -17.08 -3.50
CA LYS A 205 -11.17 -16.70 -2.24
C LYS A 205 -11.20 -15.17 -2.07
N GLN A 206 -10.07 -14.50 -2.25
CA GLN A 206 -9.99 -13.04 -2.16
C GLN A 206 -10.86 -12.33 -3.21
N LYS A 207 -10.88 -12.81 -4.46
CA LYS A 207 -11.77 -12.26 -5.50
C LYS A 207 -13.24 -12.41 -5.12
N SER A 208 -13.61 -13.55 -4.56
CA SER A 208 -14.99 -13.80 -4.10
C SER A 208 -15.38 -12.88 -2.95
N ILE A 209 -14.47 -12.64 -1.99
CA ILE A 209 -14.66 -11.69 -0.90
C ILE A 209 -14.85 -10.27 -1.47
N THR A 210 -13.92 -9.82 -2.31
CA THR A 210 -13.97 -8.47 -2.91
C THR A 210 -15.27 -8.25 -3.69
N LYS A 211 -15.70 -9.24 -4.49
CA LYS A 211 -16.97 -9.16 -5.23
C LYS A 211 -18.16 -9.08 -4.28
N SER A 212 -18.21 -9.91 -3.24
CA SER A 212 -19.30 -9.90 -2.25
C SER A 212 -19.33 -8.58 -1.49
N THR A 213 -18.17 -8.04 -1.10
CA THR A 213 -18.07 -6.74 -0.41
C THR A 213 -18.59 -5.61 -1.31
N TYR A 214 -18.22 -5.62 -2.58
CA TYR A 214 -18.68 -4.59 -3.53
C TYR A 214 -20.23 -4.61 -3.67
N LEU A 215 -20.83 -5.80 -3.79
CA LEU A 215 -22.29 -5.92 -3.86
C LEU A 215 -22.96 -5.42 -2.58
N VAL A 216 -22.47 -5.82 -1.41
CA VAL A 216 -23.01 -5.35 -0.12
C VAL A 216 -22.92 -3.82 0.01
N LEU A 217 -21.83 -3.21 -0.43
CA LEU A 217 -21.70 -1.75 -0.39
C LEU A 217 -22.69 -1.07 -1.35
N GLN A 218 -22.91 -1.64 -2.53
CA GLN A 218 -23.90 -1.14 -3.47
C GLN A 218 -25.31 -1.27 -2.91
N ASP A 219 -25.69 -2.46 -2.41
CA ASP A 219 -27.00 -2.69 -1.79
C ASP A 219 -27.22 -1.75 -0.59
N PHE A 220 -26.13 -1.41 0.13
CA PHE A 220 -26.19 -0.47 1.25
C PHE A 220 -26.42 0.97 0.80
N ASP A 221 -25.74 1.43 -0.25
CA ASP A 221 -25.96 2.76 -0.81
C ASP A 221 -27.41 2.89 -1.31
N ASP A 222 -27.91 1.88 -2.05
CA ASP A 222 -29.28 1.83 -2.54
C ASP A 222 -30.30 1.80 -1.37
N TYR A 223 -29.99 1.08 -0.27
CA TYR A 223 -30.83 1.05 0.95
C TYR A 223 -30.93 2.43 1.62
N ILE A 224 -29.82 3.16 1.74
CA ILE A 224 -29.81 4.51 2.31
C ILE A 224 -30.64 5.48 1.46
N ASP A 225 -30.51 5.40 0.15
CA ASP A 225 -31.27 6.26 -0.77
C ASP A 225 -32.78 5.96 -0.68
N ASN A 226 -33.18 4.69 -0.65
CA ASN A 226 -34.60 4.29 -0.48
C ASN A 226 -35.16 4.70 0.86
N ILE A 227 -34.41 4.61 1.95
CA ILE A 227 -34.84 5.14 3.26
C ILE A 227 -35.07 6.64 3.19
N ALA A 228 -34.17 7.38 2.56
CA ALA A 228 -34.30 8.83 2.45
C ALA A 228 -35.54 9.21 1.67
N ASP A 229 -35.78 8.57 0.52
CA ASP A 229 -36.98 8.81 -0.32
C ASP A 229 -38.28 8.45 0.40
N THR A 230 -38.32 7.31 1.14
CA THR A 230 -39.47 6.85 1.89
C THR A 230 -39.80 7.84 3.02
N LEU A 231 -38.80 8.35 3.71
CA LEU A 231 -39.00 9.35 4.78
C LEU A 231 -39.40 10.74 4.23
N GLU A 232 -38.97 11.13 3.03
CA GLU A 232 -39.43 12.36 2.38
C GLU A 232 -40.91 12.28 1.99
N ASN A 233 -41.40 11.08 1.74
CA ASN A 233 -42.82 10.83 1.40
C ASN A 233 -43.71 10.59 2.65
N ASP A 234 -43.22 10.80 3.88
CA ASP A 234 -43.91 10.51 5.16
C ASP A 234 -44.32 9.02 5.31
N GLU A 235 -43.69 8.10 4.59
CA GLU A 235 -43.90 6.66 4.67
C GLU A 235 -42.98 6.01 5.72
N ASN A 236 -43.37 4.83 6.22
CA ASN A 236 -42.53 4.07 7.14
C ASN A 236 -41.59 3.15 6.36
N PRO A 237 -40.24 3.36 6.42
CA PRO A 237 -39.27 2.52 5.69
C PRO A 237 -39.36 1.03 5.99
N LEU A 238 -40.00 0.65 7.11
CA LEU A 238 -40.14 -0.72 7.55
C LEU A 238 -41.30 -1.47 6.91
N GLU A 239 -42.23 -0.72 6.42
CA GLU A 239 -43.40 -1.23 5.71
C GLU A 239 -43.20 -1.12 4.19
N ASN A 240 -42.02 -0.61 3.76
CA ASN A 240 -41.62 -0.51 2.37
C ASN A 240 -40.86 -1.79 1.95
N ASP A 241 -41.44 -2.51 1.00
CA ASP A 241 -40.94 -3.80 0.53
C ASP A 241 -39.51 -3.66 -0.07
N ASP A 242 -39.22 -2.57 -0.79
CA ASP A 242 -37.92 -2.32 -1.39
C ASP A 242 -36.79 -2.13 -0.32
N CYS A 243 -37.14 -1.44 0.78
CA CYS A 243 -36.20 -1.29 1.92
C CYS A 243 -35.95 -2.61 2.64
N THR A 244 -36.98 -3.43 2.81
CA THR A 244 -36.86 -4.73 3.50
C THR A 244 -36.10 -5.73 2.66
N ASP A 245 -36.32 -5.78 1.35
CA ASP A 245 -35.60 -6.66 0.42
C ASP A 245 -34.10 -6.31 0.34
N LEU A 246 -33.77 -5.02 0.24
CA LEU A 246 -32.35 -4.55 0.25
C LEU A 246 -31.65 -4.87 1.57
N PHE A 247 -32.35 -4.74 2.70
CA PHE A 247 -31.80 -5.10 4.00
C PHE A 247 -31.49 -6.59 4.10
N ASP A 248 -32.36 -7.45 3.58
CA ASP A 248 -32.15 -8.89 3.53
C ASP A 248 -30.99 -9.26 2.60
N ASP A 249 -30.81 -8.57 1.47
CA ASP A 249 -29.69 -8.75 0.55
C ASP A 249 -28.37 -8.35 1.20
N ILE A 250 -28.31 -7.24 1.92
CA ILE A 250 -27.15 -6.82 2.72
C ILE A 250 -26.78 -7.91 3.74
N GLN A 251 -27.75 -8.41 4.52
CA GLN A 251 -27.51 -9.46 5.50
C GLN A 251 -26.97 -10.75 4.85
N ASN A 252 -27.56 -11.16 3.74
CA ASN A 252 -27.13 -12.35 3.01
C ASN A 252 -25.72 -12.20 2.43
N GLY A 253 -25.39 -11.00 1.93
CA GLY A 253 -24.06 -10.65 1.47
C GLY A 253 -23.03 -10.72 2.59
N LEU A 254 -23.32 -10.15 3.75
CA LEU A 254 -22.47 -10.19 4.94
C LEU A 254 -22.26 -11.62 5.45
N ARG A 255 -23.30 -12.46 5.49
CA ARG A 255 -23.18 -13.89 5.83
C ARG A 255 -22.29 -14.64 4.85
N ARG A 256 -22.33 -14.29 3.55
CA ARG A 256 -21.45 -14.87 2.54
C ARG A 256 -20.00 -14.49 2.78
N ILE A 257 -19.73 -13.23 3.09
CA ILE A 257 -18.39 -12.72 3.41
C ILE A 257 -17.87 -13.41 4.68
N SER A 258 -18.65 -13.51 5.75
CA SER A 258 -18.29 -14.21 6.98
C SER A 258 -17.82 -15.64 6.72
N ARG A 259 -18.58 -16.42 5.94
CA ARG A 259 -18.17 -17.80 5.57
C ARG A 259 -16.87 -17.88 4.77
N LEU A 260 -16.54 -16.83 4.01
CA LEU A 260 -15.30 -16.77 3.23
C LEU A 260 -14.10 -16.40 4.10
N ILE A 261 -14.29 -15.53 5.09
CA ILE A 261 -13.22 -15.03 5.96
C ILE A 261 -12.94 -16.01 7.11
N GLU A 262 -13.96 -16.75 7.59
CA GLU A 262 -13.88 -17.63 8.76
C GLU A 262 -13.41 -16.85 10.02
N ASP A 263 -13.90 -15.63 10.20
CA ASP A 263 -13.50 -14.73 11.27
C ASP A 263 -14.65 -14.57 12.29
N GLU A 264 -14.39 -15.03 13.53
CA GLU A 264 -15.38 -14.95 14.64
C GLU A 264 -15.75 -13.50 15.01
N GLY A 265 -14.87 -12.53 14.76
CA GLY A 265 -15.15 -11.11 14.99
C GLY A 265 -16.23 -10.59 14.05
N PHE A 266 -16.20 -11.02 12.80
CA PHE A 266 -17.17 -10.65 11.78
C PHE A 266 -18.56 -11.26 12.07
N ASP A 267 -18.60 -12.49 12.59
CA ASP A 267 -19.86 -13.12 13.02
C ASP A 267 -20.53 -12.37 14.19
N LYS A 268 -19.76 -11.75 15.08
CA LYS A 268 -20.28 -10.86 16.14
C LYS A 268 -20.94 -9.61 15.57
N VAL A 269 -20.32 -8.97 14.57
CA VAL A 269 -20.88 -7.80 13.88
C VAL A 269 -22.20 -8.16 13.22
N LEU A 270 -22.29 -9.32 12.54
CA LEU A 270 -23.53 -9.82 11.97
C LEU A 270 -24.63 -10.05 13.01
N LEU A 271 -24.26 -10.60 14.17
CA LEU A 271 -25.18 -10.82 15.28
C LEU A 271 -25.71 -9.48 15.83
N GLU A 272 -24.84 -8.48 15.96
CA GLU A 272 -25.23 -7.14 16.39
C GLU A 272 -26.16 -6.45 15.40
N ILE A 273 -25.92 -6.58 14.09
CA ILE A 273 -26.81 -6.04 13.06
C ILE A 273 -28.20 -6.72 13.17
N ASN A 274 -28.24 -8.04 13.32
CA ASN A 274 -29.48 -8.77 13.47
C ASN A 274 -30.28 -8.38 14.74
N LEU A 275 -29.58 -8.16 15.86
CA LEU A 275 -30.24 -7.73 17.13
C LEU A 275 -30.73 -6.28 17.06
N LYS A 276 -30.01 -5.42 16.34
CA LYS A 276 -30.40 -4.00 16.21
C LYS A 276 -31.47 -3.75 15.14
N SER A 277 -31.69 -4.69 14.22
CA SER A 277 -32.80 -4.60 13.24
C SER A 277 -34.18 -4.68 13.88
N GLU A 278 -34.31 -5.25 15.09
CA GLU A 278 -35.52 -5.25 15.86
C GLU A 278 -35.80 -3.90 16.59
N ASP A 279 -34.77 -3.04 16.68
CA ASP A 279 -34.81 -1.79 17.47
C ASP A 279 -34.37 -0.59 16.57
N TYR A 280 -35.21 -0.16 15.70
CA TYR A 280 -35.05 0.94 14.72
C TYR A 280 -34.25 2.15 15.15
N GLY A 281 -32.97 2.07 15.22
CA GLY A 281 -32.12 3.25 15.35
C GLY A 281 -31.29 3.50 14.10
N LYS A 282 -31.56 4.57 13.32
CA LYS A 282 -30.62 5.07 12.26
C LYS A 282 -29.16 5.11 12.73
N GLY A 283 -28.91 5.34 14.04
CA GLY A 283 -27.61 5.31 14.67
C GLY A 283 -26.98 3.93 14.79
N ALA A 284 -27.77 2.88 14.96
CA ALA A 284 -27.27 1.53 15.24
C ALA A 284 -26.67 0.85 13.99
N ILE A 285 -27.24 1.10 12.82
CA ILE A 285 -26.70 0.60 11.54
C ILE A 285 -25.47 1.41 11.14
N GLN A 286 -25.47 2.73 11.33
CA GLN A 286 -24.28 3.57 11.08
C GLN A 286 -23.13 3.24 12.02
N GLU A 287 -23.36 2.99 13.32
CA GLU A 287 -22.30 2.57 14.26
C GLU A 287 -21.75 1.17 13.98
N ALA A 288 -22.57 0.26 13.43
CA ALA A 288 -22.11 -1.09 13.09
C ALA A 288 -21.34 -1.17 11.78
N LEU A 289 -21.43 -0.15 10.92
CA LEU A 289 -20.78 -0.08 9.61
C LEU A 289 -19.58 0.90 9.57
N LEU A 290 -19.37 1.68 10.63
CA LEU A 290 -18.16 2.48 10.89
C LEU A 290 -17.16 1.70 11.75
#